data_f311bdf6f6d985f893d95fa832dc4a50
#
_entry.id   f311bdf6f6d985f893d95fa832dc4a50
#
_cell.length_a   1.000
_cell.length_b   1.000
_cell.length_c   1.000
_cell.angle_alpha   90.00
_cell.angle_beta   90.00
_cell.angle_gamma   90.00
#
_symmetry.space_group_name_H-M   'P 1'
#
loop_
_entity.id
_entity.type
_entity.pdbx_description
1 polymer ?
#
loop_
_entity_poly.entity_id
_entity_poly.type
_entity_poly.pdbx_seq_one_letter_code
_entity_poly.pdbx_strand_id
1 'polypeptide(L)'
;MISETYIDFCFMRAQSGGFAAEIDELLKRTFGKNRLNWYLEEKTLDGAEMVIAEVKGMSFWSSEEETIDFLEENAEEKFWEYLQGYKMFLYPAQRGC
;
A
#
# COMPACT_ATOMS: atom_id res chain seq x y z
N MET A 1 -20.21 -1.75 4.43
CA MET A 1 -19.81 -3.11 4.00
C MET A 1 -18.34 -3.34 4.31
N ILE A 2 -18.00 -4.52 4.79
CA ILE A 2 -16.62 -4.87 5.07
C ILE A 2 -16.07 -5.67 3.90
N SER A 3 -14.87 -5.35 3.47
CA SER A 3 -14.22 -6.03 2.35
C SER A 3 -12.88 -6.59 2.77
N GLU A 4 -12.53 -7.75 2.22
CA GLU A 4 -11.15 -8.23 2.29
C GLU A 4 -10.36 -7.47 1.26
N THR A 5 -9.29 -6.84 1.69
CA THR A 5 -8.52 -5.92 0.87
C THR A 5 -7.10 -6.44 0.67
N TYR A 6 -6.66 -6.46 -0.58
CA TYR A 6 -5.31 -6.87 -0.96
C TYR A 6 -4.76 -5.84 -1.91
N ILE A 7 -3.67 -5.20 -1.53
CA ILE A 7 -3.03 -4.21 -2.38
C ILE A 7 -1.55 -4.49 -2.46
N ASP A 8 -1.02 -4.58 -3.67
CA ASP A 8 0.41 -4.69 -3.90
C ASP A 8 0.88 -3.35 -4.42
N PHE A 9 1.79 -2.70 -3.70
CA PHE A 9 2.40 -1.45 -4.13
C PHE A 9 3.84 -1.72 -4.52
N CYS A 10 4.29 -1.07 -5.58
CA CYS A 10 5.69 -1.10 -5.98
C CYS A 10 6.26 0.31 -5.88
N PHE A 11 7.24 0.50 -5.01
CA PHE A 11 7.91 1.78 -4.81
C PHE A 11 9.36 1.68 -5.29
N MET A 12 9.85 2.74 -5.89
CA MET A 12 11.25 2.80 -6.34
C MET A 12 11.84 4.18 -6.12
N ARG A 13 13.15 4.20 -5.90
CA ARG A 13 13.92 5.45 -5.88
C ARG A 13 15.38 5.13 -6.17
N ALA A 14 16.20 6.16 -6.36
CA ALA A 14 17.64 5.98 -6.48
C ALA A 14 18.18 5.41 -5.17
N GLN A 15 19.16 4.50 -5.27
CA GLN A 15 19.69 3.82 -4.11
C GLN A 15 20.36 4.79 -3.15
N SER A 16 19.89 4.81 -1.90
CA SER A 16 20.48 5.66 -0.85
C SER A 16 20.40 5.00 0.52
N GLY A 17 19.86 3.79 0.62
CA GLY A 17 19.73 3.06 1.87
C GLY A 17 18.47 3.43 2.64
N GLY A 18 17.96 2.50 3.45
CA GLY A 18 16.85 2.75 4.35
C GLY A 18 15.50 2.92 3.71
N PHE A 19 15.34 2.50 2.45
CA PHE A 19 14.08 2.71 1.74
C PHE A 19 12.92 1.94 2.35
N ALA A 20 13.16 0.68 2.73
CA ALA A 20 12.10 -0.12 3.34
C ALA A 20 11.59 0.50 4.63
N ALA A 21 12.49 1.04 5.46
CA ALA A 21 12.10 1.70 6.70
C ALA A 21 11.26 2.95 6.40
N GLU A 22 11.63 3.69 5.38
CA GLU A 22 10.88 4.88 4.98
C GLU A 22 9.51 4.52 4.46
N ILE A 23 9.41 3.47 3.64
CA ILE A 23 8.12 3.00 3.14
C ILE A 23 7.25 2.51 4.30
N ASP A 24 7.83 1.79 5.27
CA ASP A 24 7.08 1.34 6.44
C ASP A 24 6.46 2.52 7.18
N GLU A 25 7.21 3.59 7.36
CA GLU A 25 6.70 4.79 8.00
C GLU A 25 5.59 5.45 7.19
N LEU A 26 5.74 5.51 5.87
CA LEU A 26 4.70 6.07 5.01
C LEU A 26 3.41 5.26 5.11
N LEU A 27 3.53 3.93 5.15
CA LEU A 27 2.35 3.07 5.29
C LEU A 27 1.70 3.22 6.65
N LYS A 28 2.49 3.36 7.71
CA LYS A 28 1.94 3.60 9.04
C LYS A 28 1.15 4.90 9.09
N ARG A 29 1.66 5.95 8.48
CA ARG A 29 0.97 7.23 8.46
C ARG A 29 -0.28 7.20 7.56
N THR A 30 -0.25 6.39 6.51
CA THR A 30 -1.37 6.29 5.58
C THR A 30 -2.47 5.37 6.13
N PHE A 31 -2.09 4.19 6.61
CA PHE A 31 -3.03 3.14 7.01
C PHE A 31 -3.08 2.85 8.50
N GLY A 32 -2.42 3.66 9.32
CA GLY A 32 -2.28 3.36 10.75
C GLY A 32 -3.59 3.23 11.51
N LYS A 33 -4.68 3.79 10.99
CA LYS A 33 -5.99 3.69 11.63
C LYS A 33 -6.87 2.62 11.00
N ASN A 34 -6.33 1.88 10.05
CA ASN A 34 -7.07 0.84 9.35
C ASN A 34 -6.66 -0.52 9.87
N ARG A 35 -7.50 -1.52 9.63
CA ARG A 35 -7.20 -2.90 10.03
C ARG A 35 -6.43 -3.60 8.93
N LEU A 36 -5.31 -3.01 8.54
CA LEU A 36 -4.47 -3.53 7.47
C LEU A 36 -3.09 -3.83 8.00
N ASN A 37 -2.50 -4.88 7.48
CA ASN A 37 -1.13 -5.27 7.77
C ASN A 37 -0.38 -5.29 6.46
N TRP A 38 0.94 -5.19 6.52
CA TRP A 38 1.73 -5.22 5.29
C TRP A 38 3.06 -5.92 5.50
N TYR A 39 3.58 -6.46 4.40
CA TYR A 39 4.88 -7.08 4.34
C TYR A 39 5.69 -6.35 3.28
N LEU A 40 6.95 -6.14 3.54
CA LEU A 40 7.83 -5.42 2.63
C LEU A 40 8.89 -6.36 2.10
N GLU A 41 9.11 -6.30 0.78
CA GLU A 41 10.18 -7.04 0.13
C GLU A 41 11.09 -6.04 -0.54
N GLU A 42 12.40 -6.10 -0.24
CA GLU A 42 13.37 -5.17 -0.81
C GLU A 42 14.11 -5.82 -1.97
N LYS A 43 14.33 -5.03 -3.01
CA LYS A 43 15.14 -5.46 -4.16
C LYS A 43 16.01 -4.30 -4.58
N THR A 44 17.19 -4.62 -5.12
CA THR A 44 18.10 -3.60 -5.66
C THR A 44 18.31 -3.92 -7.13
N LEU A 45 18.14 -2.91 -7.98
CA LEU A 45 18.30 -3.07 -9.43
C LEU A 45 19.09 -1.89 -9.97
N ASP A 46 20.30 -2.17 -10.47
CA ASP A 46 21.11 -1.16 -11.19
C ASP A 46 21.12 0.24 -10.58
N GLY A 47 21.44 0.33 -9.29
CA GLY A 47 21.51 1.62 -8.62
C GLY A 47 20.17 2.16 -8.15
N ALA A 48 19.11 1.39 -8.26
CA ALA A 48 17.79 1.75 -7.74
C ALA A 48 17.40 0.80 -6.62
N GLU A 49 16.65 1.32 -5.66
CA GLU A 49 16.04 0.52 -4.60
C GLU A 49 14.57 0.34 -4.93
N MET A 50 14.09 -0.88 -4.78
CA MET A 50 12.67 -1.19 -4.99
C MET A 50 12.13 -1.83 -3.71
N VAL A 51 10.95 -1.40 -3.31
CA VAL A 51 10.23 -2.04 -2.20
C VAL A 51 8.86 -2.43 -2.71
N ILE A 52 8.53 -3.70 -2.56
CA ILE A 52 7.20 -4.19 -2.87
C ILE A 52 6.49 -4.36 -1.54
N ALA A 53 5.36 -3.67 -1.39
CA ALA A 53 4.57 -3.73 -0.17
C ALA A 53 3.29 -4.50 -0.44
N GLU A 54 3.10 -5.62 0.25
CA GLU A 54 1.85 -6.37 0.18
C GLU A 54 1.01 -5.96 1.38
N VAL A 55 -0.07 -5.24 1.11
CA VAL A 55 -0.98 -4.76 2.15
C VAL A 55 -2.23 -5.63 2.11
N LYS A 56 -2.65 -6.12 3.26
CA LYS A 56 -3.84 -6.94 3.33
C LYS A 56 -4.56 -6.78 4.66
N GLY A 57 -5.85 -7.04 4.64
CA GLY A 57 -6.67 -6.94 5.84
C GLY A 57 -8.11 -6.62 5.48
N MET A 58 -8.79 -5.98 6.39
CA MET A 58 -10.20 -5.65 6.23
C MET A 58 -10.37 -4.14 6.10
N SER A 59 -11.26 -3.72 5.23
CA SER A 59 -11.55 -2.31 5.04
C SER A 59 -13.03 -2.10 4.76
N PHE A 60 -13.43 -0.83 4.65
CA PHE A 60 -14.80 -0.49 4.26
C PHE A 60 -14.88 -0.01 2.82
N TRP A 61 -13.78 -0.11 2.07
CA TRP A 61 -13.79 0.28 0.67
C TRP A 61 -14.48 -0.80 -0.15
N SER A 62 -15.40 -0.41 -1.00
CA SER A 62 -16.12 -1.35 -1.85
C SER A 62 -15.62 -1.37 -3.28
N SER A 63 -14.72 -0.47 -3.63
CA SER A 63 -14.18 -0.38 -4.98
C SER A 63 -12.76 0.17 -4.97
N GLU A 64 -12.05 -0.05 -6.06
CA GLU A 64 -10.72 0.53 -6.24
C GLU A 64 -10.79 2.06 -6.17
N GLU A 65 -11.85 2.64 -6.75
CA GLU A 65 -12.02 4.09 -6.74
C GLU A 65 -12.10 4.65 -5.32
N GLU A 66 -12.85 3.99 -4.44
CA GLU A 66 -12.93 4.42 -3.04
C GLU A 66 -11.58 4.32 -2.35
N THR A 67 -10.82 3.30 -2.66
CA THR A 67 -9.49 3.12 -2.08
C THR A 67 -8.55 4.22 -2.56
N ILE A 68 -8.60 4.55 -3.83
CA ILE A 68 -7.77 5.61 -4.39
C ILE A 68 -8.15 6.96 -3.77
N ASP A 69 -9.44 7.22 -3.60
CA ASP A 69 -9.89 8.46 -2.95
C ASP A 69 -9.32 8.57 -1.53
N PHE A 70 -9.31 7.46 -0.80
CA PHE A 70 -8.72 7.43 0.54
C PHE A 70 -7.22 7.76 0.47
N LEU A 71 -6.51 7.17 -0.48
CA LEU A 71 -5.09 7.41 -0.63
C LEU A 71 -4.81 8.88 -1.00
N GLU A 72 -5.62 9.45 -1.86
CA GLU A 72 -5.46 10.85 -2.24
C GLU A 72 -5.65 11.80 -1.06
N GLU A 73 -6.51 11.44 -0.12
CA GLU A 73 -6.75 12.26 1.06
C GLU A 73 -5.73 12.05 2.16
N ASN A 74 -5.14 10.87 2.26
CA ASN A 74 -4.35 10.48 3.43
C ASN A 74 -2.88 10.20 3.15
N ALA A 75 -2.52 9.81 1.94
CA ALA A 75 -1.13 9.51 1.63
C ALA A 75 -0.33 10.78 1.40
N GLU A 76 0.91 10.77 1.87
CA GLU A 76 1.78 11.92 1.72
C GLU A 76 2.32 12.03 0.31
N GLU A 77 2.84 13.19 -0.03
CA GLU A 77 3.41 13.45 -1.34
C GLU A 77 4.49 12.43 -1.72
N LYS A 78 5.33 12.05 -0.75
CA LYS A 78 6.39 11.07 -1.01
C LYS A 78 5.86 9.69 -1.37
N PHE A 79 4.70 9.32 -0.84
CA PHE A 79 4.05 8.06 -1.21
C PHE A 79 3.84 8.01 -2.72
N TRP A 80 3.26 9.08 -3.27
CA TRP A 80 2.99 9.16 -4.70
C TRP A 80 4.27 9.31 -5.51
N GLU A 81 5.25 10.02 -4.98
CA GLU A 81 6.51 10.23 -5.66
C GLU A 81 7.26 8.92 -5.89
N TYR A 82 7.26 8.03 -4.90
CA TYR A 82 7.96 6.76 -5.01
C TYR A 82 7.14 5.67 -5.69
N LEU A 83 5.84 5.83 -5.77
CA LEU A 83 4.94 4.79 -6.29
C LEU A 83 5.10 4.62 -7.79
N GLN A 84 5.40 3.40 -8.23
CA GLN A 84 5.52 3.08 -9.65
C GLN A 84 4.29 2.37 -10.17
N GLY A 85 3.62 1.62 -9.34
CA GLY A 85 2.41 0.92 -9.73
C GLY A 85 1.80 0.18 -8.59
N TYR A 86 0.60 -0.31 -8.81
CA TYR A 86 -0.11 -1.05 -7.78
C TYR A 86 -1.10 -2.01 -8.44
N LYS A 87 -1.52 -3.00 -7.65
CA LYS A 87 -2.64 -3.87 -7.98
C LYS A 87 -3.49 -3.96 -6.75
N MET A 88 -4.79 -3.88 -6.88
CA MET A 88 -5.65 -4.05 -5.72
C MET A 88 -6.84 -4.92 -6.03
N PHE A 89 -7.22 -5.70 -5.03
CA PHE A 89 -8.34 -6.62 -5.11
C PHE A 89 -9.19 -6.42 -3.87
N LEU A 90 -10.47 -6.18 -4.08
CA LEU A 90 -11.41 -5.95 -2.99
C LEU A 90 -12.50 -7.00 -3.11
N TYR A 91 -12.64 -7.79 -2.06
CA TYR A 91 -13.64 -8.85 -2.02
C TYR A 91 -14.63 -8.55 -0.90
N PRO A 92 -15.85 -8.12 -1.24
CA PRO A 92 -16.84 -7.85 -0.21
C PRO A 92 -17.08 -9.10 0.62
N ALA A 93 -17.08 -8.93 1.94
CA ALA A 93 -17.28 -10.06 2.82
C ALA A 93 -18.73 -10.53 2.68
N GLN A 94 -18.89 -11.81 2.40
CA GLN A 94 -20.21 -12.41 2.29
C GLN A 94 -20.73 -12.73 3.66
N ARG A 95 -21.97 -12.37 3.87
CA ARG A 95 -22.59 -12.77 5.08
C ARG A 95 -23.23 -14.08 4.87
N GLY A 96 -22.74 -15.05 5.55
CA GLY A 96 -23.21 -16.41 5.54
C GLY A 96 -24.58 -16.61 4.94
N CYS A 97 -24.64 -16.76 3.80
CA CYS A 97 -25.87 -17.03 3.12
C CYS A 97 -26.20 -18.49 3.23
#